data_505a1b83d7aa13a23f0d906dfdf85063
#
_entry.id   505a1b83d7aa13a23f0d906dfdf85063
#
_cell.length_a   1.000
_cell.length_b   1.000
_cell.length_c   1.000
_cell.angle_alpha   90.00
_cell.angle_beta   90.00
_cell.angle_gamma   90.00
#
_symmetry.space_group_name_H-M   'P 1'
#
loop_
_entity.id
_entity.type
_entity.pdbx_description
1 polymer ?
#
loop_
_entity_poly.entity_id
_entity_poly.type
_entity_poly.pdbx_seq_one_letter_code
_entity_poly.pdbx_strand_id
1 'polypeptide(L)' 'MTNTKFVVRLNRGGVRGPQYVQRIDRAAIQTTSNRKLALTMGRFTAEDVIKSMQNSRCNPELVSVSVRN' A
#
# COMPACT_ATOMS: atom_id res chain seq x y z
N MET A 1 -18.32 -5.30 14.71
CA MET A 1 -18.16 -4.09 13.91
C MET A 1 -17.17 -4.29 12.80
N THR A 2 -17.43 -3.65 11.68
CA THR A 2 -16.52 -3.69 10.55
C THR A 2 -15.75 -2.39 10.49
N ASN A 3 -14.42 -2.49 10.52
CA ASN A 3 -13.55 -1.33 10.37
C ASN A 3 -12.97 -1.31 8.98
N THR A 4 -12.97 -0.13 8.38
CA THR A 4 -12.34 0.05 7.07
C THR A 4 -10.89 0.42 7.26
N LYS A 5 -10.01 -0.38 6.69
CA LYS A 5 -8.58 -0.11 6.64
C LYS A 5 -8.17 0.04 5.18
N PHE A 6 -6.95 0.45 4.97
CA PHE A 6 -6.44 0.69 3.62
C PHE A 6 -5.11 -0.02 3.43
N VAL A 7 -4.88 -0.46 2.21
CA VAL A 7 -3.58 -0.92 1.77
C VAL A 7 -3.14 -0.06 0.59
N VAL A 8 -1.85 0.10 0.43
CA VAL A 8 -1.31 0.86 -0.70
C VAL A 8 -0.84 -0.14 -1.75
N ARG A 9 -1.42 -0.05 -2.93
CA ARG A 9 -1.06 -0.85 -4.09
C ARG A 9 -0.22 -0.02 -5.04
N LEU A 10 0.88 -0.59 -5.49
CA LEU A 10 1.82 0.08 -6.37
C LEU A 10 1.73 -0.49 -7.77
N ASN A 11 1.52 0.40 -8.74
CA ASN A 11 1.59 0.07 -10.16
C ASN A 11 2.89 0.64 -10.70
N ARG A 12 3.83 -0.24 -11.01
CA ARG A 12 5.07 0.14 -11.67
C ARG A 12 5.05 -0.34 -13.10
N GLY A 13 5.31 0.56 -14.03
CA GLY A 13 5.39 0.20 -15.44
C GLY A 13 6.48 -0.86 -15.67
N GLY A 14 6.14 -1.92 -16.40
CA GLY A 14 7.08 -2.97 -16.74
C GLY A 14 7.30 -4.02 -15.67
N VAL A 15 6.66 -3.91 -14.52
CA VAL A 15 6.77 -4.89 -13.44
C VAL A 15 5.62 -5.89 -13.52
N ARG A 16 5.92 -7.15 -13.20
CA ARG A 16 4.91 -8.21 -13.19
C ARG A 16 3.92 -8.01 -12.06
N GLY A 17 2.71 -7.66 -12.40
CA GLY A 17 1.60 -7.56 -11.47
C GLY A 17 1.75 -6.44 -10.44
N PRO A 18 0.72 -6.23 -9.63
CA PRO A 18 0.73 -5.20 -8.61
C PRO A 18 1.60 -5.58 -7.42
N GLN A 19 2.16 -4.57 -6.79
CA GLN A 19 2.90 -4.71 -5.55
C GLN A 19 2.15 -3.98 -4.45
N TYR A 20 2.28 -4.46 -3.22
CA TYR A 20 1.62 -3.85 -2.06
C TYR A 20 2.68 -3.44 -1.04
N VAL A 21 2.43 -2.37 -0.32
CA VAL A 21 3.28 -1.99 0.80
C VAL A 21 3.12 -3.04 1.88
N GLN A 22 4.23 -3.67 2.27
CA GLN A 22 4.26 -4.68 3.30
C GLN A 22 4.70 -4.12 4.65
N ARG A 23 5.67 -3.21 4.63
CA ARG A 23 6.23 -2.66 5.85
C ARG A 23 6.78 -1.28 5.57
N ILE A 24 6.56 -0.37 6.52
CA ILE A 24 7.10 0.98 6.46
C ILE A 24 8.24 1.05 7.45
N ASP A 25 9.44 1.33 6.95
CA ASP A 25 10.64 1.45 7.75
C ASP A 25 11.26 2.82 7.51
N ARG A 26 12.04 3.30 8.47
CA ARG A 26 12.68 4.61 8.35
C ARG A 26 13.61 4.69 7.14
N ALA A 27 14.28 3.59 6.84
CA ALA A 27 15.26 3.55 5.75
C ALA A 27 14.62 3.25 4.40
N ALA A 28 13.53 2.46 4.38
CA ALA A 28 12.92 2.04 3.13
C ALA A 28 11.51 1.52 3.37
N ILE A 29 10.70 1.56 2.32
CA ILE A 29 9.38 0.94 2.31
C ILE A 29 9.51 -0.40 1.62
N GLN A 30 9.14 -1.47 2.33
CA GLN A 30 9.19 -2.82 1.78
C GLN A 30 7.87 -3.14 1.10
N THR A 31 7.96 -3.81 -0.05
CA THR A 31 6.79 -4.17 -0.84
C THR A 31 6.73 -5.68 -1.06
N THR A 32 5.54 -6.18 -1.37
CA THR A 32 5.31 -7.59 -1.62
C THR A 32 4.30 -7.74 -2.75
N SER A 33 4.43 -8.83 -3.50
CA SER A 33 3.41 -9.21 -4.49
C SER A 33 2.25 -9.98 -3.87
N ASN A 34 2.38 -10.39 -2.62
CA ASN A 34 1.36 -11.16 -1.93
C ASN A 34 0.40 -10.23 -1.19
N ARG A 35 -0.85 -10.15 -1.68
CA ARG A 35 -1.87 -9.29 -1.09
C ARG A 35 -2.13 -9.62 0.39
N LYS A 36 -1.99 -10.88 0.79
CA LYS A 36 -2.21 -11.29 2.17
C LYS A 36 -1.18 -10.70 3.13
N LEU A 37 -0.01 -10.35 2.63
CA LEU A 37 1.05 -9.75 3.42
C LEU A 37 1.03 -8.22 3.37
N ALA A 38 0.08 -7.63 2.64
CA ALA A 38 -0.03 -6.17 2.56
C ALA A 38 -0.35 -5.58 3.94
N LEU A 39 0.35 -4.50 4.27
CA LEU A 39 0.14 -3.80 5.52
C LEU A 39 -1.18 -3.04 5.47
N THR A 40 -2.06 -3.31 6.42
CA THR A 40 -3.27 -2.51 6.57
C THR A 40 -2.97 -1.28 7.42
N MET A 41 -3.51 -0.14 7.02
CA MET A 41 -3.21 1.11 7.70
C MET A 41 -4.43 2.03 7.67
N GLY A 42 -4.42 3.04 8.52
CA GLY A 42 -5.44 4.07 8.51
C GLY A 42 -5.32 4.94 7.27
N ARG A 43 -6.40 5.67 6.96
CA ARG A 43 -6.47 6.49 5.76
C ARG A 43 -5.34 7.52 5.69
N PHE A 44 -5.10 8.24 6.79
CA PHE A 44 -4.08 9.28 6.78
C PHE A 44 -2.68 8.72 6.57
N THR A 45 -2.39 7.60 7.22
CA THR A 45 -1.11 6.92 7.02
C THR A 45 -0.95 6.47 5.58
N ALA A 46 -2.01 5.90 5.01
CA ALA A 46 -1.97 5.44 3.61
C ALA A 46 -1.74 6.61 2.65
N GLU A 47 -2.39 7.73 2.89
CA GLU A 47 -2.21 8.93 2.06
C GLU A 47 -0.77 9.45 2.14
N ASP A 48 -0.17 9.44 3.33
CA ASP A 48 1.22 9.84 3.50
C ASP A 48 2.18 8.93 2.75
N VAL A 49 1.92 7.63 2.78
CA VAL A 49 2.73 6.66 2.02
C VAL A 49 2.61 6.93 0.53
N ILE A 50 1.40 7.19 0.05
CA ILE A 50 1.16 7.50 -1.35
C ILE A 50 1.96 8.74 -1.76
N LYS A 51 1.91 9.80 -0.96
CA LYS A 51 2.64 11.03 -1.27
C LYS A 51 4.15 10.79 -1.33
N SER A 52 4.67 9.97 -0.43
CA SER A 52 6.11 9.71 -0.38
C SER A 52 6.59 8.82 -1.53
N MET A 53 5.72 7.99 -2.07
CA MET A 53 6.07 7.04 -3.12
C MET A 53 5.68 7.49 -4.52
N GLN A 54 4.84 8.50 -4.65
CA GLN A 54 4.34 8.94 -5.94
C GLN A 54 5.45 9.61 -6.75
N ASN A 55 5.68 9.10 -7.96
CA ASN A 55 6.61 9.70 -8.91
C ASN A 55 6.24 9.25 -10.32
N SER A 56 7.04 9.63 -11.31
CA SER A 56 6.74 9.35 -12.72
C SER A 56 6.74 7.86 -13.06
N ARG A 57 7.39 7.03 -12.25
CA ARG A 57 7.50 5.59 -12.49
C ARG A 57 6.67 4.75 -11.54
N CYS A 58 6.20 5.35 -10.46
CA CYS A 58 5.44 4.64 -9.45
C CYS A 58 4.12 5.35 -9.24
N ASN A 59 3.03 4.64 -9.42
CA ASN A 59 1.68 5.17 -9.28
C ASN A 59 0.96 4.42 -8.15
N PRO A 60 1.12 4.87 -6.91
CA PRO A 60 0.47 4.21 -5.78
C PRO A 60 -1.02 4.47 -5.76
N GLU A 61 -1.79 3.46 -5.38
CA GLU A 61 -3.24 3.54 -5.28
C GLU A 61 -3.70 3.17 -3.88
N LEU A 62 -4.75 3.85 -3.44
CA LEU A 62 -5.39 3.57 -2.17
C LEU A 62 -6.46 2.50 -2.38
N VAL A 63 -6.31 1.36 -1.70
CA VAL A 63 -7.28 0.27 -1.79
C VAL A 63 -7.91 0.07 -0.41
N SER A 64 -9.23 0.18 -0.35
CA SER A 64 -9.95 -0.03 0.91
C SER A 64 -10.17 -1.52 1.14
N VAL A 65 -9.99 -1.95 2.38
CA VAL A 65 -10.27 -3.32 2.79
C VAL A 65 -11.10 -3.29 4.08
N SER A 66 -12.07 -4.19 4.16
CA SER A 66 -12.88 -4.31 5.36
C SER A 66 -12.24 -5.32 6.30
N VAL A 67 -12.05 -4.88 7.55
CA VAL A 67 -11.51 -5.74 8.59
C VAL A 67 -12.62 -6.04 9.57
N ARG A 68 -12.95 -7.30 9.73
CA ARG A 68 -13.92 -7.76 10.72
C ARG A 68 -13.21 -8.12 12.01
N ASN A 69 -13.74 -7.60 13.07
CA ASN A 69 -13.33 -8.00 14.39
C ASN A 69 -14.27 -9.07 14.94
#